data_4470e588650a9ba2789f0e110e71da18
#
_entry.id   4470e588650a9ba2789f0e110e71da18
#
_cell.length_a   1.000
_cell.length_b   1.000
_cell.length_c   1.000
_cell.angle_alpha   90.00
_cell.angle_beta   90.00
_cell.angle_gamma   90.00
#
_symmetry.space_group_name_H-M   'P 1'
#
loop_
_entity.id
_entity.type
_entity.pdbx_description
1 polymer ?
#
loop_
_entity_poly.entity_id
_entity_poly.type
_entity_poly.pdbx_seq_one_letter_code
_entity_poly.pdbx_strand_id
1 'polypeptide(L)'
;MLQIPELLAPAGDLERLRYAVNYGADAVYCGLPEFGMRSAPANFTPEQLTEGVIYAHARGRKVYLTMNTLPTNEEADRLPEAIKEAARAGVDAFIVADLGVLEACKTFAPDIDVHMSTQTGITNWAAARAAYDLGAKRVVLAREMTLQDIATIRDKTPPELEIEAFVHGAMCMSVSGRCLLSTYMTGRDSNRGQCAQPCRWKYFLSEENRPGQLYEIGENENGSYILNANDMCTAPFIDLICKAGVDSLKIEGRAKTFYYVASVTAAYRKALDAYLADPLNDNFELPAEVYEELTRTSHRHYSPGFYFGREQAKQSTDSAAYIRDWEFVGTVDGWENGIASCQQRGKWSLGDRLEALCPDGRSIPLTPEWIENEAGERVESTPHAMEKYTIPTPELPPMSLLRRKTV
;
A
#
# COMPACT_ATOMS: atom_id res chain seq x y z
N MET A 1 -25.03 -8.76 -12.43
CA MET A 1 -24.35 -7.47 -12.69
C MET A 1 -22.89 -7.70 -12.39
N LEU A 2 -21.98 -7.19 -13.24
CA LEU A 2 -20.56 -7.24 -12.94
C LEU A 2 -20.30 -6.39 -11.68
N GLN A 3 -19.71 -6.97 -10.64
CA GLN A 3 -19.37 -6.24 -9.44
C GLN A 3 -18.08 -5.47 -9.72
N ILE A 4 -18.08 -4.15 -9.51
CA ILE A 4 -16.92 -3.30 -9.68
C ILE A 4 -16.11 -3.39 -8.39
N PRO A 5 -14.87 -3.94 -8.43
CA PRO A 5 -14.06 -3.99 -7.23
C PRO A 5 -13.65 -2.60 -6.75
N GLU A 6 -13.61 -2.44 -5.44
CA GLU A 6 -13.07 -1.26 -4.76
C GLU A 6 -11.54 -1.23 -4.85
N LEU A 7 -10.95 -0.10 -5.15
CA LEU A 7 -9.51 0.13 -5.04
C LEU A 7 -9.18 0.70 -3.66
N LEU A 8 -8.55 -0.12 -2.81
CA LEU A 8 -8.21 0.22 -1.43
C LEU A 8 -6.72 0.59 -1.30
N ALA A 9 -6.46 1.86 -1.00
CA ALA A 9 -5.10 2.40 -0.89
C ALA A 9 -4.66 2.61 0.57
N PRO A 10 -3.33 2.51 0.85
CA PRO A 10 -2.81 2.75 2.18
C PRO A 10 -2.71 4.25 2.51
N ALA A 11 -3.02 4.62 3.75
CA ALA A 11 -2.81 5.96 4.28
C ALA A 11 -2.06 5.90 5.61
N GLY A 12 -0.76 6.22 5.60
CA GLY A 12 0.08 6.26 6.81
C GLY A 12 -0.16 7.52 7.65
N ASP A 13 -0.60 8.61 7.02
CA ASP A 13 -0.95 9.90 7.61
C ASP A 13 -1.95 10.65 6.73
N LEU A 14 -2.32 11.85 7.16
CA LEU A 14 -3.30 12.69 6.47
C LEU A 14 -2.84 13.14 5.07
N GLU A 15 -1.54 13.41 4.88
CA GLU A 15 -0.99 13.76 3.56
C GLU A 15 -1.16 12.57 2.58
N ARG A 16 -0.79 11.36 3.01
CA ARG A 16 -0.95 10.14 2.21
C ARG A 16 -2.41 9.83 1.90
N LEU A 17 -3.32 10.06 2.85
CA LEU A 17 -4.77 9.92 2.62
C LEU A 17 -5.24 10.84 1.50
N ARG A 18 -4.86 12.11 1.54
CA ARG A 18 -5.24 13.09 0.52
C ARG A 18 -4.72 12.69 -0.85
N TYR A 19 -3.45 12.26 -0.94
CA TYR A 19 -2.89 11.76 -2.20
C TYR A 19 -3.60 10.49 -2.69
N ALA A 20 -3.85 9.50 -1.85
CA ALA A 20 -4.58 8.28 -2.22
C ALA A 20 -5.94 8.59 -2.83
N VAL A 21 -6.72 9.44 -2.14
CA VAL A 21 -8.08 9.84 -2.56
C VAL A 21 -8.06 10.58 -3.90
N ASN A 22 -7.14 11.55 -4.06
CA ASN A 22 -7.08 12.34 -5.31
C ASN A 22 -6.53 11.54 -6.49
N TYR A 23 -5.74 10.49 -6.24
CA TYR A 23 -5.16 9.63 -7.28
C TYR A 23 -6.01 8.38 -7.58
N GLY A 24 -7.27 8.35 -7.13
CA GLY A 24 -8.27 7.41 -7.61
C GLY A 24 -8.60 6.23 -6.69
N ALA A 25 -8.20 6.26 -5.41
CA ALA A 25 -8.66 5.29 -4.44
C ALA A 25 -10.17 5.44 -4.19
N ASP A 26 -10.88 4.31 -4.10
CA ASP A 26 -12.29 4.26 -3.68
C ASP A 26 -12.41 4.23 -2.16
N ALA A 27 -11.42 3.64 -1.49
CA ALA A 27 -11.30 3.65 -0.05
C ALA A 27 -9.83 3.75 0.38
N VAL A 28 -9.59 4.20 1.61
CA VAL A 28 -8.27 4.23 2.23
C VAL A 28 -8.29 3.49 3.55
N TYR A 29 -7.16 2.84 3.91
CA TYR A 29 -7.00 2.26 5.24
C TYR A 29 -5.87 2.94 5.99
N CYS A 30 -6.13 3.27 7.25
CA CYS A 30 -5.24 4.01 8.13
C CYS A 30 -5.15 3.36 9.51
N GLY A 31 -4.42 3.96 10.45
CA GLY A 31 -4.31 3.47 11.81
C GLY A 31 -4.00 4.59 12.80
N LEU A 32 -4.42 4.38 14.03
CA LEU A 32 -4.04 5.17 15.19
C LEU A 32 -2.76 4.58 15.83
N PRO A 33 -2.10 5.30 16.76
CA PRO A 33 -0.93 4.80 17.48
C PRO A 33 -1.21 3.51 18.29
N GLU A 34 -2.44 3.38 18.81
CA GLU A 34 -2.91 2.19 19.52
C GLU A 34 -3.64 1.24 18.56
N PHE A 35 -3.56 -0.06 18.83
CA PHE A 35 -4.24 -1.16 18.12
C PHE A 35 -3.90 -1.34 16.64
N GLY A 36 -3.07 -0.48 16.03
CA GLY A 36 -2.61 -0.62 14.65
C GLY A 36 -1.26 -1.31 14.52
N MET A 37 -1.11 -2.24 13.56
CA MET A 37 0.14 -2.98 13.30
C MET A 37 1.30 -2.17 12.70
N ARG A 38 1.31 -0.87 12.79
CA ARG A 38 2.43 -0.02 12.38
C ARG A 38 2.64 1.07 13.42
N SER A 39 3.56 0.81 14.35
CA SER A 39 3.88 1.75 15.44
C SER A 39 4.88 2.83 15.04
N ALA A 40 5.48 2.75 13.87
CA ALA A 40 6.39 3.75 13.31
C ALA A 40 6.33 3.75 11.79
N PRO A 41 6.46 4.87 11.10
CA PRO A 41 6.39 6.27 11.52
C PRO A 41 4.96 6.81 11.35
N ALA A 42 4.65 8.01 11.75
CA ALA A 42 3.40 8.75 11.61
C ALA A 42 2.10 7.89 11.52
N ASN A 43 1.32 7.90 12.57
CA ASN A 43 -0.07 7.46 12.57
C ASN A 43 -0.97 8.70 12.69
N PHE A 44 -2.25 8.56 12.45
CA PHE A 44 -3.20 9.64 12.63
C PHE A 44 -3.38 9.95 14.12
N THR A 45 -3.49 11.24 14.49
CA THR A 45 -4.14 11.60 15.74
C THR A 45 -5.67 11.47 15.58
N PRO A 46 -6.45 11.41 16.66
CA PRO A 46 -7.92 11.38 16.56
C PRO A 46 -8.50 12.55 15.75
N GLU A 47 -7.92 13.75 15.89
CA GLU A 47 -8.32 14.94 15.14
C GLU A 47 -7.99 14.79 13.64
N GLN A 48 -6.80 14.28 13.31
CA GLN A 48 -6.40 14.02 11.94
C GLN A 48 -7.24 12.91 11.30
N LEU A 49 -7.67 11.90 12.09
CA LEU A 49 -8.59 10.87 11.61
C LEU A 49 -9.92 11.49 11.22
N THR A 50 -10.49 12.33 12.09
CA THR A 50 -11.75 13.04 11.81
C THR A 50 -11.63 13.93 10.57
N GLU A 51 -10.53 14.69 10.45
CA GLU A 51 -10.26 15.51 9.27
C GLU A 51 -10.15 14.66 7.99
N GLY A 52 -9.44 13.52 8.07
CA GLY A 52 -9.27 12.59 6.97
C GLY A 52 -10.59 11.96 6.51
N VAL A 53 -11.45 11.58 7.46
CA VAL A 53 -12.79 11.06 7.17
C VAL A 53 -13.65 12.11 6.46
N ILE A 54 -13.70 13.33 6.98
CA ILE A 54 -14.44 14.44 6.36
C ILE A 54 -13.92 14.68 4.92
N TYR A 55 -12.60 14.69 4.74
CA TYR A 55 -11.97 14.90 3.43
C TYR A 55 -12.34 13.80 2.42
N ALA A 56 -12.30 12.54 2.85
CA ALA A 56 -12.63 11.37 2.02
C ALA A 56 -14.13 11.35 1.68
N HIS A 57 -15.00 11.52 2.68
CA HIS A 57 -16.44 11.50 2.51
C HIS A 57 -16.95 12.64 1.61
N ALA A 58 -16.36 13.83 1.69
CA ALA A 58 -16.66 14.94 0.76
C ALA A 58 -16.38 14.59 -0.71
N ARG A 59 -15.60 13.52 -0.97
CA ARG A 59 -15.26 12.99 -2.31
C ARG A 59 -15.92 11.65 -2.61
N GLY A 60 -16.86 11.20 -1.75
CA GLY A 60 -17.54 9.90 -1.88
C GLY A 60 -16.62 8.70 -1.65
N ARG A 61 -15.55 8.86 -0.86
CA ARG A 61 -14.56 7.81 -0.57
C ARG A 61 -14.68 7.35 0.88
N LYS A 62 -14.34 6.07 1.13
CA LYS A 62 -14.44 5.44 2.44
C LYS A 62 -13.12 5.44 3.20
N VAL A 63 -13.20 5.36 4.53
CA VAL A 63 -12.03 5.27 5.43
C VAL A 63 -12.18 4.08 6.37
N TYR A 64 -11.19 3.15 6.33
CA TYR A 64 -11.16 1.97 7.17
C TYR A 64 -10.05 2.09 8.21
N LEU A 65 -10.38 1.89 9.48
CA LEU A 65 -9.42 1.97 10.57
C LEU A 65 -8.88 0.58 10.93
N THR A 66 -7.55 0.45 10.94
CA THR A 66 -6.92 -0.79 11.39
C THR A 66 -6.87 -0.85 12.91
N MET A 67 -7.47 -1.90 13.49
CA MET A 67 -7.37 -2.33 14.88
C MET A 67 -6.91 -3.79 14.91
N ASN A 68 -5.79 -4.06 14.24
CA ASN A 68 -5.36 -5.40 13.86
C ASN A 68 -4.11 -5.90 14.59
N THR A 69 -3.76 -5.31 15.73
CA THR A 69 -2.84 -5.91 16.70
C THR A 69 -3.54 -7.04 17.47
N LEU A 70 -2.77 -7.90 18.11
CA LEU A 70 -3.27 -8.84 19.11
C LEU A 70 -3.15 -8.14 20.47
N PRO A 71 -4.24 -7.65 21.09
CA PRO A 71 -4.17 -6.89 22.31
C PRO A 71 -3.79 -7.78 23.51
N THR A 72 -3.07 -7.20 24.46
CA THR A 72 -2.91 -7.79 25.80
C THR A 72 -4.20 -7.61 26.60
N ASN A 73 -4.32 -8.29 27.76
CA ASN A 73 -5.49 -8.14 28.62
C ASN A 73 -5.70 -6.67 29.06
N GLU A 74 -4.61 -5.96 29.38
CA GLU A 74 -4.65 -4.53 29.73
C GLU A 74 -5.13 -3.65 28.57
N GLU A 75 -4.69 -3.97 27.36
CA GLU A 75 -5.15 -3.25 26.14
C GLU A 75 -6.62 -3.58 25.82
N ALA A 76 -7.06 -4.82 26.08
CA ALA A 76 -8.45 -5.22 25.87
C ALA A 76 -9.43 -4.39 26.71
N ASP A 77 -9.03 -3.99 27.93
CA ASP A 77 -9.84 -3.13 28.80
C ASP A 77 -10.07 -1.71 28.20
N ARG A 78 -9.19 -1.27 27.28
CA ARG A 78 -9.29 0.03 26.61
C ARG A 78 -10.02 0.00 25.26
N LEU A 79 -10.29 -1.20 24.72
CA LEU A 79 -11.00 -1.35 23.44
C LEU A 79 -12.35 -0.59 23.36
N PRO A 80 -13.22 -0.64 24.39
CA PRO A 80 -14.50 0.03 24.32
C PRO A 80 -14.42 1.51 24.01
N GLU A 81 -13.47 2.23 24.64
CA GLU A 81 -13.34 3.66 24.44
C GLU A 81 -12.67 3.99 23.10
N ALA A 82 -11.63 3.26 22.70
CA ALA A 82 -10.97 3.43 21.42
C ALA A 82 -11.94 3.19 20.24
N ILE A 83 -12.80 2.17 20.33
CA ILE A 83 -13.80 1.88 19.30
C ILE A 83 -14.84 3.01 19.21
N LYS A 84 -15.36 3.50 20.35
CA LYS A 84 -16.31 4.60 20.36
C LYS A 84 -15.71 5.90 19.82
N GLU A 85 -14.46 6.18 20.13
CA GLU A 85 -13.76 7.36 19.61
C GLU A 85 -13.62 7.28 18.08
N ALA A 86 -13.18 6.15 17.55
CA ALA A 86 -13.09 5.93 16.11
C ALA A 86 -14.48 5.99 15.42
N ALA A 87 -15.51 5.45 16.06
CA ALA A 87 -16.87 5.56 15.57
C ALA A 87 -17.35 7.01 15.48
N ARG A 88 -17.05 7.83 16.50
CA ARG A 88 -17.34 9.29 16.47
C ARG A 88 -16.62 10.03 15.35
N ALA A 89 -15.40 9.59 14.98
CA ALA A 89 -14.69 10.14 13.84
C ALA A 89 -15.35 9.81 12.48
N GLY A 90 -16.26 8.83 12.45
CA GLY A 90 -17.06 8.47 11.28
C GLY A 90 -16.37 7.50 10.33
N VAL A 91 -15.49 6.61 10.82
CA VAL A 91 -14.89 5.56 9.99
C VAL A 91 -15.95 4.60 9.45
N ASP A 92 -15.76 4.08 8.23
CA ASP A 92 -16.72 3.21 7.55
C ASP A 92 -16.59 1.73 7.94
N ALA A 93 -15.38 1.31 8.37
CA ALA A 93 -15.14 -0.04 8.86
C ALA A 93 -13.93 -0.14 9.78
N PHE A 94 -13.91 -1.20 10.61
CA PHE A 94 -12.75 -1.63 11.38
C PHE A 94 -12.08 -2.84 10.73
N ILE A 95 -10.76 -2.80 10.56
CA ILE A 95 -9.95 -3.95 10.11
C ILE A 95 -9.34 -4.60 11.34
N VAL A 96 -9.80 -5.80 11.71
CA VAL A 96 -9.46 -6.48 12.96
C VAL A 96 -8.80 -7.84 12.74
N ALA A 97 -7.96 -8.30 13.68
CA ALA A 97 -7.30 -9.61 13.62
C ALA A 97 -7.60 -10.51 14.82
N ASP A 98 -8.17 -9.95 15.86
CA ASP A 98 -8.46 -10.62 17.12
C ASP A 98 -9.97 -10.79 17.31
N LEU A 99 -10.41 -11.93 17.83
CA LEU A 99 -11.83 -12.24 18.03
C LEU A 99 -12.45 -11.38 19.14
N GLY A 100 -11.68 -11.00 20.16
CA GLY A 100 -12.14 -10.10 21.22
C GLY A 100 -12.36 -8.69 20.67
N VAL A 101 -11.50 -8.24 19.75
CA VAL A 101 -11.67 -6.94 19.05
C VAL A 101 -12.89 -6.98 18.14
N LEU A 102 -13.13 -8.08 17.40
CA LEU A 102 -14.34 -8.28 16.60
C LEU A 102 -15.61 -8.12 17.46
N GLU A 103 -15.67 -8.83 18.59
CA GLU A 103 -16.85 -8.80 19.48
C GLU A 103 -17.03 -7.43 20.13
N ALA A 104 -15.92 -6.76 20.49
CA ALA A 104 -15.95 -5.40 21.00
C ALA A 104 -16.48 -4.40 19.96
N CYS A 105 -16.06 -4.49 18.69
CA CYS A 105 -16.59 -3.64 17.61
C CYS A 105 -18.11 -3.83 17.46
N LYS A 106 -18.59 -5.05 17.43
CA LYS A 106 -20.03 -5.35 17.34
C LYS A 106 -20.83 -4.82 18.54
N THR A 107 -20.21 -4.83 19.73
CA THR A 107 -20.87 -4.35 20.94
C THR A 107 -20.90 -2.83 21.06
N PHE A 108 -19.78 -2.16 20.73
CA PHE A 108 -19.61 -0.72 21.00
C PHE A 108 -19.78 0.18 19.79
N ALA A 109 -19.79 -0.39 18.57
CA ALA A 109 -20.05 0.31 17.31
C ALA A 109 -20.79 -0.60 16.31
N PRO A 110 -22.03 -1.06 16.63
CA PRO A 110 -22.75 -2.07 15.86
C PRO A 110 -23.11 -1.65 14.43
N ASP A 111 -23.14 -0.36 14.14
CA ASP A 111 -23.46 0.19 12.83
C ASP A 111 -22.24 0.32 11.90
N ILE A 112 -21.04 -0.01 12.39
CA ILE A 112 -19.80 0.08 11.60
C ILE A 112 -19.37 -1.34 11.20
N ASP A 113 -19.11 -1.52 9.90
CA ASP A 113 -18.68 -2.80 9.34
C ASP A 113 -17.34 -3.29 9.95
N VAL A 114 -17.21 -4.62 10.06
CA VAL A 114 -15.97 -5.25 10.52
C VAL A 114 -15.38 -6.08 9.40
N HIS A 115 -14.10 -5.82 9.08
CA HIS A 115 -13.31 -6.54 8.09
C HIS A 115 -12.25 -7.40 8.81
N MET A 116 -12.26 -8.71 8.57
CA MET A 116 -11.22 -9.59 9.14
C MET A 116 -9.92 -9.42 8.39
N SER A 117 -8.87 -9.03 9.12
CA SER A 117 -7.52 -8.78 8.58
C SER A 117 -6.88 -10.05 8.01
N THR A 118 -5.98 -9.88 7.03
CA THR A 118 -5.13 -10.97 6.51
C THR A 118 -4.36 -11.71 7.61
N GLN A 119 -4.11 -11.08 8.74
CA GLN A 119 -3.45 -11.68 9.89
C GLN A 119 -4.25 -12.77 10.60
N THR A 120 -5.55 -12.86 10.32
CA THR A 120 -6.35 -14.02 10.78
C THR A 120 -5.97 -15.30 10.05
N GLY A 121 -5.26 -15.20 8.89
CA GLY A 121 -4.78 -16.34 8.12
C GLY A 121 -5.90 -17.09 7.41
N ILE A 122 -6.89 -16.37 6.87
CA ILE A 122 -7.98 -16.99 6.11
C ILE A 122 -7.45 -17.48 4.75
N THR A 123 -7.42 -18.81 4.60
CA THR A 123 -6.90 -19.51 3.41
C THR A 123 -7.89 -20.48 2.79
N ASN A 124 -9.12 -20.55 3.27
CA ASN A 124 -10.13 -21.47 2.76
C ASN A 124 -11.54 -20.94 3.02
N TRP A 125 -12.51 -21.51 2.28
CA TRP A 125 -13.92 -21.10 2.35
C TRP A 125 -14.58 -21.35 3.74
N ALA A 126 -14.14 -22.37 4.48
CA ALA A 126 -14.73 -22.69 5.77
C ALA A 126 -14.33 -21.63 6.83
N ALA A 127 -13.07 -21.16 6.80
CA ALA A 127 -12.62 -20.06 7.66
C ALA A 127 -13.29 -18.73 7.26
N ALA A 128 -13.45 -18.45 5.97
CA ALA A 128 -14.16 -17.27 5.48
C ALA A 128 -15.64 -17.28 5.90
N ARG A 129 -16.32 -18.44 5.80
CA ARG A 129 -17.69 -18.62 6.25
C ARG A 129 -17.83 -18.42 7.76
N ALA A 130 -16.92 -18.99 8.55
CA ALA A 130 -16.93 -18.82 10.00
C ALA A 130 -16.76 -17.34 10.40
N ALA A 131 -15.88 -16.59 9.72
CA ALA A 131 -15.75 -15.16 9.93
C ALA A 131 -17.04 -14.38 9.64
N TYR A 132 -17.73 -14.73 8.55
CA TYR A 132 -19.05 -14.18 8.21
C TYR A 132 -20.08 -14.49 9.29
N ASP A 133 -20.18 -15.73 9.73
CA ASP A 133 -21.13 -16.17 10.76
C ASP A 133 -20.86 -15.49 12.11
N LEU A 134 -19.61 -15.07 12.39
CA LEU A 134 -19.24 -14.23 13.53
C LEU A 134 -19.58 -12.74 13.33
N GLY A 135 -20.02 -12.33 12.14
CA GLY A 135 -20.46 -10.97 11.85
C GLY A 135 -19.47 -10.12 11.07
N ALA A 136 -18.42 -10.71 10.48
CA ALA A 136 -17.54 -9.96 9.58
C ALA A 136 -18.27 -9.66 8.26
N LYS A 137 -18.23 -8.42 7.80
CA LYS A 137 -18.74 -7.99 6.50
C LYS A 137 -17.78 -8.37 5.38
N ARG A 138 -16.46 -8.32 5.64
CA ARG A 138 -15.39 -8.57 4.67
C ARG A 138 -14.30 -9.43 5.27
N VAL A 139 -13.67 -10.26 4.45
CA VAL A 139 -12.46 -11.01 4.79
C VAL A 139 -11.31 -10.61 3.89
N VAL A 140 -10.17 -10.25 4.50
CA VAL A 140 -8.91 -10.02 3.79
C VAL A 140 -8.15 -11.32 3.73
N LEU A 141 -8.06 -11.91 2.56
CA LEU A 141 -7.46 -13.23 2.39
C LEU A 141 -5.95 -13.22 2.69
N ALA A 142 -5.42 -14.37 3.07
CA ALA A 142 -3.98 -14.62 3.11
C ALA A 142 -3.39 -14.46 1.71
N ARG A 143 -2.12 -14.03 1.63
CA ARG A 143 -1.44 -13.76 0.35
C ARG A 143 -0.90 -15.01 -0.33
N GLU A 144 -0.93 -16.13 0.38
CA GLU A 144 -0.38 -17.42 -0.03
C GLU A 144 -1.37 -18.28 -0.83
N MET A 145 -2.43 -17.66 -1.36
CA MET A 145 -3.52 -18.31 -2.09
C MET A 145 -3.37 -18.18 -3.60
N THR A 146 -3.89 -19.17 -4.32
CA THR A 146 -4.06 -19.10 -5.78
C THR A 146 -5.40 -18.43 -6.16
N LEU A 147 -5.50 -17.95 -7.42
CA LEU A 147 -6.78 -17.43 -7.95
C LEU A 147 -7.90 -18.48 -7.90
N GLN A 148 -7.55 -19.76 -8.10
CA GLN A 148 -8.51 -20.87 -7.99
C GLN A 148 -9.04 -21.05 -6.57
N ASP A 149 -8.19 -20.86 -5.55
CA ASP A 149 -8.62 -20.90 -4.15
C ASP A 149 -9.56 -19.75 -3.85
N ILE A 150 -9.26 -18.53 -4.35
CA ILE A 150 -10.12 -17.35 -4.20
C ILE A 150 -11.50 -17.59 -4.84
N ALA A 151 -11.55 -18.06 -6.07
CA ALA A 151 -12.80 -18.40 -6.75
C ALA A 151 -13.59 -19.47 -5.97
N THR A 152 -12.90 -20.46 -5.39
CA THR A 152 -13.53 -21.50 -4.57
C THR A 152 -14.13 -20.92 -3.28
N ILE A 153 -13.46 -19.92 -2.67
CA ILE A 153 -14.03 -19.20 -1.52
C ILE A 153 -15.27 -18.46 -1.94
N ARG A 154 -15.22 -17.70 -3.06
CA ARG A 154 -16.37 -16.95 -3.58
C ARG A 154 -17.59 -17.86 -3.81
N ASP A 155 -17.37 -18.99 -4.45
CA ASP A 155 -18.46 -19.94 -4.79
C ASP A 155 -19.12 -20.56 -3.56
N LYS A 156 -18.37 -20.74 -2.46
CA LYS A 156 -18.82 -21.47 -1.26
C LYS A 156 -19.17 -20.57 -0.09
N THR A 157 -19.12 -19.25 -0.25
CA THR A 157 -19.50 -18.28 0.78
C THR A 157 -20.71 -17.45 0.34
N PRO A 158 -21.44 -16.85 1.27
CA PRO A 158 -22.56 -15.97 0.94
C PRO A 158 -22.12 -14.83 0.02
N PRO A 159 -22.94 -14.40 -0.95
CA PRO A 159 -22.62 -13.27 -1.82
C PRO A 159 -22.49 -11.95 -1.06
N GLU A 160 -23.07 -11.84 0.12
CA GLU A 160 -22.98 -10.68 1.01
C GLU A 160 -21.63 -10.55 1.73
N LEU A 161 -20.86 -11.64 1.81
CA LEU A 161 -19.49 -11.62 2.31
C LEU A 161 -18.57 -11.02 1.25
N GLU A 162 -17.95 -9.91 1.56
CA GLU A 162 -16.96 -9.29 0.68
C GLU A 162 -15.58 -9.96 0.81
N ILE A 163 -14.90 -10.13 -0.31
CA ILE A 163 -13.54 -10.71 -0.40
C ILE A 163 -12.57 -9.62 -0.79
N GLU A 164 -11.56 -9.38 0.06
CA GLU A 164 -10.46 -8.44 -0.19
C GLU A 164 -9.16 -9.22 -0.42
N ALA A 165 -8.43 -8.84 -1.44
CA ALA A 165 -7.14 -9.46 -1.77
C ALA A 165 -6.05 -8.40 -2.04
N PHE A 166 -4.82 -8.70 -1.65
CA PHE A 166 -3.69 -7.82 -1.96
C PHE A 166 -3.31 -7.91 -3.43
N VAL A 167 -3.03 -6.76 -4.03
CA VAL A 167 -2.66 -6.67 -5.46
C VAL A 167 -1.27 -6.08 -5.68
N HIS A 168 -0.72 -5.36 -4.70
CA HIS A 168 0.58 -4.70 -4.85
C HIS A 168 1.31 -4.53 -3.53
N GLY A 169 2.65 -4.51 -3.60
CA GLY A 169 3.55 -4.12 -2.53
C GLY A 169 4.36 -5.25 -1.92
N ALA A 170 5.01 -4.97 -0.81
CA ALA A 170 5.99 -5.86 -0.19
C ALA A 170 5.35 -7.15 0.33
N MET A 171 5.88 -8.31 -0.07
CA MET A 171 5.50 -9.61 0.48
C MET A 171 6.21 -9.90 1.81
N CYS A 172 5.53 -10.61 2.70
CA CYS A 172 6.11 -11.15 3.93
C CYS A 172 6.51 -12.61 3.74
N MET A 173 7.61 -13.04 4.37
CA MET A 173 8.04 -14.44 4.36
C MET A 173 7.22 -15.33 5.28
N SER A 174 6.59 -14.77 6.30
CA SER A 174 5.73 -15.50 7.21
C SER A 174 4.29 -15.49 6.74
N VAL A 175 3.62 -16.62 6.89
CA VAL A 175 2.21 -16.78 6.53
C VAL A 175 1.39 -15.68 7.19
N SER A 176 0.69 -14.89 6.38
CA SER A 176 -0.19 -13.81 6.82
C SER A 176 0.47 -12.80 7.77
N GLY A 177 1.80 -12.66 7.70
CA GLY A 177 2.56 -11.69 8.50
C GLY A 177 2.77 -12.04 9.98
N ARG A 178 2.37 -13.22 10.43
CA ARG A 178 2.62 -13.71 11.82
C ARG A 178 4.04 -14.25 11.93
N CYS A 179 4.94 -13.47 12.56
CA CYS A 179 6.37 -13.78 12.61
C CYS A 179 6.96 -13.43 13.97
N LEU A 180 7.82 -14.33 14.49
CA LEU A 180 8.59 -14.11 15.71
C LEU A 180 10.06 -13.77 15.45
N LEU A 181 10.53 -13.84 14.20
CA LEU A 181 11.95 -13.68 13.87
C LEU A 181 12.50 -12.32 14.31
N SER A 182 11.75 -11.24 14.11
CA SER A 182 12.15 -9.91 14.55
C SER A 182 12.27 -9.82 16.07
N THR A 183 11.35 -10.42 16.80
CA THR A 183 11.37 -10.45 18.26
C THR A 183 12.61 -11.19 18.77
N TYR A 184 12.91 -12.37 18.21
CA TYR A 184 14.09 -13.14 18.59
C TYR A 184 15.41 -12.45 18.25
N MET A 185 15.50 -11.85 17.06
CA MET A 185 16.75 -11.26 16.56
C MET A 185 17.04 -9.87 17.13
N THR A 186 16.02 -9.11 17.51
CA THR A 186 16.18 -7.66 17.80
C THR A 186 15.38 -7.18 19.02
N GLY A 187 14.56 -8.02 19.63
CA GLY A 187 13.61 -7.62 20.68
C GLY A 187 12.41 -6.82 20.17
N ARG A 188 12.32 -6.56 18.85
CA ARG A 188 11.24 -5.77 18.24
C ARG A 188 10.14 -6.67 17.73
N ASP A 189 8.92 -6.51 18.28
CA ASP A 189 7.78 -7.37 17.95
C ASP A 189 7.16 -7.02 16.62
N SER A 190 7.28 -7.94 15.64
CA SER A 190 6.69 -7.80 14.32
C SER A 190 5.16 -7.86 14.34
N ASN A 191 4.55 -8.56 15.31
CA ASN A 191 3.11 -8.67 15.44
C ASN A 191 2.48 -7.42 16.08
N ARG A 192 3.32 -6.50 16.54
CA ARG A 192 2.95 -5.18 17.08
C ARG A 192 3.48 -4.02 16.23
N GLY A 193 3.78 -4.29 14.97
CA GLY A 193 4.21 -3.27 14.01
C GLY A 193 5.66 -2.82 14.09
N GLN A 194 6.49 -3.45 14.92
CA GLN A 194 7.89 -3.07 15.14
C GLN A 194 8.88 -3.93 14.36
N CYS A 195 8.44 -4.56 13.25
CA CYS A 195 9.28 -5.48 12.49
C CYS A 195 10.57 -4.80 11.98
N ALA A 196 11.73 -5.32 12.40
CA ALA A 196 13.05 -4.90 11.94
C ALA A 196 13.41 -5.48 10.56
N GLN A 197 12.57 -6.34 10.01
CA GLN A 197 12.76 -7.03 8.73
C GLN A 197 14.04 -7.91 8.69
N PRO A 198 14.33 -8.70 9.72
CA PRO A 198 15.55 -9.51 9.74
C PRO A 198 15.58 -10.57 8.64
N CYS A 199 14.43 -11.00 8.13
CA CYS A 199 14.36 -11.89 6.97
C CYS A 199 14.98 -11.30 5.67
N ARG A 200 15.37 -10.03 5.69
CA ARG A 200 15.98 -9.31 4.56
C ARG A 200 17.45 -8.97 4.80
N TRP A 201 18.00 -9.37 5.94
CA TRP A 201 19.40 -9.20 6.25
C TRP A 201 20.24 -10.30 5.58
N LYS A 202 21.50 -9.99 5.34
CA LYS A 202 22.46 -10.98 4.87
C LYS A 202 22.92 -11.85 6.05
N TYR A 203 22.86 -13.16 5.88
CA TYR A 203 23.27 -14.13 6.89
C TYR A 203 24.34 -15.06 6.36
N PHE A 204 25.13 -15.60 7.28
CA PHE A 204 26.06 -16.69 7.05
C PHE A 204 25.79 -17.77 8.07
N LEU A 205 25.80 -19.04 7.64
CA LEU A 205 25.80 -20.17 8.56
C LEU A 205 27.22 -20.42 9.03
N SER A 206 27.38 -20.63 10.34
CA SER A 206 28.60 -21.14 10.95
C SER A 206 28.28 -22.47 11.64
N GLU A 207 29.08 -23.48 11.39
CA GLU A 207 28.96 -24.78 12.05
C GLU A 207 29.90 -24.83 13.26
N GLU A 208 29.37 -25.29 14.42
CA GLU A 208 30.07 -25.19 15.71
C GLU A 208 31.45 -25.89 15.72
N ASN A 209 31.58 -27.04 15.03
CA ASN A 209 32.82 -27.78 14.94
C ASN A 209 33.78 -27.25 13.86
N ARG A 210 33.42 -26.19 13.15
CA ARG A 210 34.23 -25.53 12.12
C ARG A 210 34.26 -24.02 12.33
N PRO A 211 34.75 -23.55 13.47
CA PRO A 211 34.78 -22.14 13.78
C PRO A 211 35.63 -21.37 12.77
N GLY A 212 35.09 -20.28 12.23
CA GLY A 212 35.74 -19.45 11.22
C GLY A 212 35.40 -19.80 9.76
N GLN A 213 34.68 -20.89 9.50
CA GLN A 213 34.06 -21.14 8.20
C GLN A 213 32.63 -20.56 8.22
N LEU A 214 32.41 -19.60 7.32
CA LEU A 214 31.08 -19.01 7.10
C LEU A 214 30.49 -19.58 5.81
N TYR A 215 29.31 -20.16 5.91
CA TYR A 215 28.55 -20.65 4.76
C TYR A 215 27.46 -19.65 4.45
N GLU A 216 27.52 -19.05 3.28
CA GLU A 216 26.48 -18.15 2.82
C GLU A 216 25.20 -18.94 2.56
N ILE A 217 24.03 -18.36 2.91
CA ILE A 217 22.76 -19.06 2.78
C ILE A 217 21.95 -18.45 1.64
N GLY A 218 21.69 -19.21 0.57
CA GLY A 218 20.93 -18.94 -0.63
C GLY A 218 21.49 -19.72 -1.79
N GLU A 219 20.93 -19.69 -2.96
CA GLU A 219 21.30 -20.51 -4.08
C GLU A 219 21.49 -19.69 -5.37
N ASN A 220 22.65 -19.10 -5.56
CA ASN A 220 23.11 -18.77 -6.90
C ASN A 220 24.65 -18.63 -6.95
N GLU A 221 25.22 -18.36 -8.11
CA GLU A 221 26.64 -18.19 -8.33
C GLU A 221 27.28 -17.05 -7.51
N ASN A 222 26.48 -16.20 -6.82
CA ASN A 222 26.91 -15.04 -6.06
C ASN A 222 26.52 -15.04 -4.57
N GLY A 223 25.92 -16.13 -4.05
CA GLY A 223 25.58 -16.30 -2.64
C GLY A 223 24.11 -16.37 -2.30
N SER A 224 23.84 -16.82 -1.09
CA SER A 224 22.55 -17.26 -0.62
C SER A 224 21.83 -16.25 0.24
N TYR A 225 20.57 -16.03 -0.03
CA TYR A 225 19.67 -15.20 0.79
C TYR A 225 18.56 -16.06 1.35
N ILE A 226 18.40 -16.06 2.68
CA ILE A 226 17.33 -16.83 3.28
C ILE A 226 16.06 -16.05 3.06
N LEU A 227 15.46 -15.46 2.44
CA LEU A 227 14.09 -14.95 2.62
C LEU A 227 13.81 -13.58 1.97
N ASN A 228 14.41 -13.26 0.86
CA ASN A 228 14.14 -12.01 0.18
C ASN A 228 13.00 -12.13 -0.84
N ALA A 229 11.75 -12.06 -0.37
CA ALA A 229 10.59 -12.11 -1.25
C ALA A 229 10.56 -10.91 -2.21
N ASN A 230 10.24 -11.18 -3.48
CA ASN A 230 9.91 -10.15 -4.47
C ASN A 230 8.72 -9.32 -4.01
N ASP A 231 8.61 -8.09 -4.51
CA ASP A 231 7.41 -7.30 -4.30
C ASP A 231 6.27 -7.85 -5.19
N MET A 232 5.05 -7.85 -4.67
CA MET A 232 3.88 -8.26 -5.43
C MET A 232 3.48 -7.16 -6.42
N CYS A 233 3.21 -7.53 -7.65
CA CYS A 233 2.57 -6.69 -8.64
C CYS A 233 1.66 -7.54 -9.52
N THR A 234 0.38 -7.31 -9.43
CA THR A 234 -0.63 -8.09 -10.16
C THR A 234 -1.43 -7.27 -11.17
N ALA A 235 -1.02 -6.03 -11.43
CA ALA A 235 -1.66 -5.19 -12.43
C ALA A 235 -1.83 -5.88 -13.81
N PRO A 236 -0.84 -6.66 -14.32
CA PRO A 236 -1.01 -7.40 -15.58
C PRO A 236 -2.11 -8.47 -15.56
N PHE A 237 -2.62 -8.83 -14.39
CA PHE A 237 -3.60 -9.91 -14.19
C PHE A 237 -4.85 -9.42 -13.45
N ILE A 238 -5.13 -8.12 -13.51
CA ILE A 238 -6.23 -7.51 -12.75
C ILE A 238 -7.58 -8.08 -13.17
N ASP A 239 -7.76 -8.40 -14.44
CA ASP A 239 -8.95 -9.04 -14.98
C ASP A 239 -9.21 -10.42 -14.34
N LEU A 240 -8.15 -11.24 -14.16
CA LEU A 240 -8.26 -12.56 -13.56
C LEU A 240 -8.61 -12.48 -12.08
N ILE A 241 -8.09 -11.46 -11.38
CA ILE A 241 -8.42 -11.22 -9.96
C ILE A 241 -9.88 -10.80 -9.83
N CYS A 242 -10.35 -9.89 -10.67
CA CYS A 242 -11.75 -9.48 -10.70
C CYS A 242 -12.69 -10.64 -11.05
N LYS A 243 -12.32 -11.45 -12.06
CA LYS A 243 -13.07 -12.66 -12.47
C LYS A 243 -13.09 -13.73 -11.38
N ALA A 244 -12.08 -13.79 -10.50
CA ALA A 244 -12.07 -14.68 -9.34
C ALA A 244 -13.05 -14.26 -8.22
N GLY A 245 -13.72 -13.11 -8.35
CA GLY A 245 -14.74 -12.63 -7.43
C GLY A 245 -14.22 -11.85 -6.23
N VAL A 246 -13.11 -11.13 -6.41
CA VAL A 246 -12.57 -10.19 -5.41
C VAL A 246 -13.37 -8.89 -5.44
N ASP A 247 -13.83 -8.43 -4.28
CA ASP A 247 -14.62 -7.21 -4.10
C ASP A 247 -13.77 -5.98 -3.78
N SER A 248 -12.54 -6.18 -3.23
CA SER A 248 -11.64 -5.08 -2.87
C SER A 248 -10.19 -5.43 -3.20
N LEU A 249 -9.55 -4.55 -3.97
CA LEU A 249 -8.17 -4.65 -4.44
C LEU A 249 -7.26 -3.82 -3.53
N LYS A 250 -6.50 -4.48 -2.66
CA LYS A 250 -5.71 -3.80 -1.63
C LYS A 250 -4.27 -3.58 -2.03
N ILE A 251 -3.83 -2.33 -1.95
CA ILE A 251 -2.42 -1.94 -2.11
C ILE A 251 -1.74 -1.95 -0.73
N GLU A 252 -0.61 -2.67 -0.60
CA GLU A 252 0.26 -2.57 0.60
C GLU A 252 1.22 -1.40 0.47
N GLY A 253 1.38 -0.64 1.55
CA GLY A 253 2.30 0.49 1.50
C GLY A 253 2.10 1.55 2.58
N ARG A 254 1.47 1.25 3.73
CA ARG A 254 1.18 2.24 4.77
C ARG A 254 2.43 2.98 5.30
N ALA A 255 3.60 2.33 5.28
CA ALA A 255 4.88 2.93 5.64
C ALA A 255 5.64 3.56 4.46
N LYS A 256 5.08 3.52 3.26
CA LYS A 256 5.68 4.09 2.04
C LYS A 256 5.43 5.61 1.97
N THR A 257 6.14 6.29 1.08
CA THR A 257 5.96 7.74 0.84
C THR A 257 4.63 8.04 0.16
N PHE A 258 4.13 9.27 0.27
CA PHE A 258 2.94 9.68 -0.46
C PHE A 258 3.14 9.63 -1.99
N TYR A 259 4.36 9.83 -2.49
CA TYR A 259 4.71 9.61 -3.89
C TYR A 259 4.41 8.18 -4.34
N TYR A 260 4.85 7.18 -3.56
CA TYR A 260 4.52 5.78 -3.83
C TYR A 260 3.01 5.54 -3.81
N VAL A 261 2.32 6.05 -2.80
CA VAL A 261 0.86 5.88 -2.67
C VAL A 261 0.13 6.44 -3.87
N ALA A 262 0.48 7.66 -4.28
CA ALA A 262 -0.12 8.33 -5.44
C ALA A 262 0.15 7.57 -6.74
N SER A 263 1.42 7.26 -7.05
CA SER A 263 1.80 6.59 -8.30
C SER A 263 1.18 5.20 -8.42
N VAL A 264 1.24 4.39 -7.36
CA VAL A 264 0.67 3.04 -7.39
C VAL A 264 -0.85 3.08 -7.47
N THR A 265 -1.50 3.99 -6.74
CA THR A 265 -2.96 4.14 -6.80
C THR A 265 -3.42 4.57 -8.19
N ALA A 266 -2.77 5.57 -8.80
CA ALA A 266 -3.09 6.00 -10.16
C ALA A 266 -2.91 4.87 -11.19
N ALA A 267 -1.83 4.11 -11.07
CA ALA A 267 -1.57 2.98 -11.97
C ALA A 267 -2.66 1.90 -11.84
N TYR A 268 -3.02 1.50 -10.61
CA TYR A 268 -4.09 0.51 -10.40
C TYR A 268 -5.47 1.05 -10.76
N ARG A 269 -5.74 2.34 -10.58
CA ARG A 269 -6.98 2.98 -11.07
C ARG A 269 -7.09 2.86 -12.58
N LYS A 270 -6.03 3.22 -13.32
CA LYS A 270 -5.99 3.05 -14.78
C LYS A 270 -6.13 1.59 -15.21
N ALA A 271 -5.45 0.65 -14.53
CA ALA A 271 -5.58 -0.77 -14.81
C ALA A 271 -7.03 -1.25 -14.66
N LEU A 272 -7.66 -0.87 -13.55
CA LEU A 272 -9.06 -1.24 -13.27
C LEU A 272 -10.03 -0.59 -14.26
N ASP A 273 -9.85 0.68 -14.58
CA ASP A 273 -10.69 1.39 -15.56
C ASP A 273 -10.54 0.79 -16.97
N ALA A 274 -9.32 0.40 -17.37
CA ALA A 274 -9.08 -0.28 -18.64
C ALA A 274 -9.80 -1.65 -18.70
N TYR A 275 -9.76 -2.42 -17.61
CA TYR A 275 -10.51 -3.67 -17.51
C TYR A 275 -12.03 -3.43 -17.56
N LEU A 276 -12.52 -2.43 -16.83
CA LEU A 276 -13.96 -2.13 -16.74
C LEU A 276 -14.54 -1.53 -18.05
N ALA A 277 -13.70 -1.03 -18.93
CA ALA A 277 -14.13 -0.57 -20.25
C ALA A 277 -14.62 -1.73 -21.13
N ASP A 278 -14.08 -2.94 -20.99
CA ASP A 278 -14.53 -4.18 -21.65
C ASP A 278 -14.29 -5.41 -20.78
N PRO A 279 -15.11 -5.62 -19.73
CA PRO A 279 -14.89 -6.70 -18.75
C PRO A 279 -15.14 -8.12 -19.30
N LEU A 280 -15.74 -8.23 -20.48
CA LEU A 280 -15.99 -9.50 -21.15
C LEU A 280 -14.85 -9.91 -22.10
N ASN A 281 -13.86 -9.08 -22.27
CA ASN A 281 -12.68 -9.39 -23.07
C ASN A 281 -11.81 -10.45 -22.37
N ASP A 282 -11.72 -11.60 -22.98
CA ASP A 282 -10.88 -12.71 -22.47
C ASP A 282 -9.38 -12.51 -22.79
N ASN A 283 -9.05 -11.55 -23.64
CA ASN A 283 -7.70 -11.19 -24.02
C ASN A 283 -7.34 -9.80 -23.47
N PHE A 284 -7.58 -9.57 -22.18
CA PHE A 284 -7.23 -8.30 -21.55
C PHE A 284 -5.71 -8.10 -21.60
N GLU A 285 -5.28 -6.96 -22.09
CA GLU A 285 -3.88 -6.54 -22.07
C GLU A 285 -3.78 -5.24 -21.24
N LEU A 286 -2.89 -5.24 -20.24
CA LEU A 286 -2.62 -4.06 -19.46
C LEU A 286 -1.99 -2.97 -20.35
N PRO A 287 -2.49 -1.73 -20.36
CA PRO A 287 -1.81 -0.63 -21.06
C PRO A 287 -0.36 -0.48 -20.59
N ALA A 288 0.58 -0.38 -21.53
CA ALA A 288 2.01 -0.38 -21.25
C ALA A 288 2.44 0.70 -20.25
N GLU A 289 1.84 1.89 -20.37
CA GLU A 289 2.09 3.02 -19.47
C GLU A 289 1.74 2.73 -18.00
N VAL A 290 0.82 1.81 -17.73
CA VAL A 290 0.46 1.41 -16.35
C VAL A 290 1.62 0.64 -15.70
N TYR A 291 2.19 -0.31 -16.42
CA TYR A 291 3.32 -1.07 -15.89
C TYR A 291 4.58 -0.19 -15.73
N GLU A 292 4.82 0.69 -16.71
CA GLU A 292 5.90 1.69 -16.63
C GLU A 292 5.73 2.57 -15.39
N GLU A 293 4.51 3.05 -15.10
CA GLU A 293 4.25 3.88 -13.93
C GLU A 293 4.62 3.15 -12.62
N LEU A 294 4.28 1.86 -12.50
CA LEU A 294 4.63 1.06 -11.32
C LEU A 294 6.15 0.92 -11.14
N THR A 295 6.94 0.89 -12.21
CA THR A 295 8.41 0.84 -12.13
C THR A 295 9.06 2.17 -11.75
N ARG A 296 8.33 3.28 -11.79
CA ARG A 296 8.81 4.61 -11.40
C ARG A 296 8.86 4.85 -9.89
N THR A 297 8.30 3.94 -9.11
CA THR A 297 8.46 3.94 -7.65
C THR A 297 9.61 3.04 -7.22
N SER A 298 10.12 3.26 -6.01
CA SER A 298 11.14 2.37 -5.43
C SER A 298 10.56 0.99 -5.14
N HIS A 299 11.03 -0.03 -5.83
CA HIS A 299 10.52 -1.39 -5.74
C HIS A 299 11.63 -2.43 -5.80
N ARG A 300 11.34 -3.69 -5.43
CA ARG A 300 12.14 -4.87 -5.77
C ARG A 300 11.61 -5.47 -7.07
N HIS A 301 12.26 -6.53 -7.53
CA HIS A 301 11.70 -7.29 -8.64
C HIS A 301 10.24 -7.65 -8.36
N TYR A 302 9.40 -7.51 -9.36
CA TYR A 302 7.99 -7.82 -9.25
C TYR A 302 7.69 -9.29 -9.51
N SER A 303 6.70 -9.83 -8.81
CA SER A 303 6.14 -11.16 -9.05
C SER A 303 4.62 -11.11 -8.85
N PRO A 304 3.85 -12.05 -9.41
CA PRO A 304 2.41 -12.15 -9.17
C PRO A 304 2.08 -12.69 -7.75
N GLY A 305 3.07 -12.88 -6.88
CA GLY A 305 2.87 -13.58 -5.62
C GLY A 305 2.49 -15.05 -5.86
N PHE A 306 1.56 -15.57 -5.05
CA PHE A 306 1.12 -16.96 -5.12
C PHE A 306 -0.08 -17.20 -6.05
N TYR A 307 -0.60 -16.18 -6.71
CA TYR A 307 -1.84 -16.31 -7.51
C TYR A 307 -1.79 -17.34 -8.62
N PHE A 308 -0.61 -17.63 -9.15
CA PHE A 308 -0.39 -18.70 -10.15
C PHE A 308 0.40 -19.88 -9.60
N GLY A 309 0.39 -20.08 -8.27
CA GLY A 309 1.09 -21.18 -7.62
C GLY A 309 2.43 -20.78 -6.98
N ARG A 310 2.98 -21.67 -6.17
CA ARG A 310 4.20 -21.42 -5.37
C ARG A 310 5.44 -21.14 -6.23
N GLU A 311 5.54 -21.73 -7.39
CA GLU A 311 6.69 -21.58 -8.30
C GLU A 311 6.81 -20.14 -8.85
N GLN A 312 5.69 -19.39 -8.88
CA GLN A 312 5.67 -18.00 -9.34
C GLN A 312 5.94 -17.00 -8.21
N ALA A 313 5.82 -17.42 -6.96
CA ALA A 313 6.14 -16.63 -5.78
C ALA A 313 7.66 -16.59 -5.56
N LYS A 314 8.39 -15.97 -6.51
CA LYS A 314 9.85 -15.96 -6.54
C LYS A 314 10.44 -15.10 -5.41
N GLN A 315 11.64 -15.49 -5.01
CA GLN A 315 12.53 -14.69 -4.17
C GLN A 315 13.59 -14.02 -5.05
N SER A 316 14.02 -12.81 -4.68
CA SER A 316 15.17 -12.19 -5.33
C SER A 316 16.44 -12.79 -4.75
N THR A 317 17.21 -13.47 -5.60
CA THR A 317 18.50 -14.08 -5.25
C THR A 317 19.68 -13.18 -5.55
N ASP A 318 19.49 -12.19 -6.41
CA ASP A 318 20.59 -11.37 -6.95
C ASP A 318 20.91 -10.16 -6.07
N SER A 319 19.88 -9.55 -5.45
CA SER A 319 20.06 -8.33 -4.64
C SER A 319 18.88 -8.12 -3.69
N ALA A 320 19.19 -7.68 -2.46
CA ALA A 320 18.20 -7.11 -1.55
C ALA A 320 17.92 -5.62 -1.85
N ALA A 321 18.65 -5.02 -2.81
CA ALA A 321 18.54 -3.62 -3.14
C ALA A 321 17.21 -3.28 -3.82
N TYR A 322 16.73 -2.08 -3.57
CA TYR A 322 15.61 -1.51 -4.30
C TYR A 322 16.08 -0.96 -5.64
N ILE A 323 15.31 -1.19 -6.67
CA ILE A 323 15.43 -0.52 -7.97
C ILE A 323 14.87 0.90 -7.79
N ARG A 324 15.64 1.92 -8.20
CA ARG A 324 15.33 3.34 -8.02
C ARG A 324 15.80 4.14 -9.21
N ASP A 325 15.09 3.98 -10.31
CA ASP A 325 15.45 4.66 -11.58
C ASP A 325 14.82 6.06 -11.69
N TRP A 326 13.99 6.42 -10.72
CA TRP A 326 13.29 7.70 -10.67
C TRP A 326 13.41 8.35 -9.30
N GLU A 327 13.50 9.66 -9.31
CA GLU A 327 13.57 10.53 -8.12
C GLU A 327 12.35 11.46 -8.06
N PHE A 328 11.70 11.48 -6.91
CA PHE A 328 10.65 12.44 -6.59
C PHE A 328 11.31 13.75 -6.16
N VAL A 329 10.96 14.88 -6.83
CA VAL A 329 11.66 16.16 -6.65
C VAL A 329 10.77 17.30 -6.20
N GLY A 330 9.43 17.21 -6.33
CA GLY A 330 8.56 18.30 -5.87
C GLY A 330 7.07 18.01 -6.00
N THR A 331 6.28 18.86 -5.38
CA THR A 331 4.82 18.91 -5.50
C THR A 331 4.38 20.21 -6.14
N VAL A 332 3.24 20.18 -6.82
CA VAL A 332 2.58 21.38 -7.37
C VAL A 332 1.48 21.80 -6.41
N ASP A 333 1.58 23.00 -5.84
CA ASP A 333 0.59 23.59 -4.94
C ASP A 333 -0.53 24.30 -5.72
N GLY A 334 -0.21 24.88 -6.90
CA GLY A 334 -1.15 25.58 -7.75
C GLY A 334 -0.57 25.90 -9.11
N TRP A 335 -1.44 26.31 -10.03
CA TRP A 335 -1.06 26.74 -11.37
C TRP A 335 -1.89 27.95 -11.80
N GLU A 336 -1.24 28.97 -12.32
CA GLU A 336 -1.89 30.18 -12.83
C GLU A 336 -1.08 30.78 -13.98
N ASN A 337 -1.76 31.12 -15.07
CA ASN A 337 -1.19 31.87 -16.22
C ASN A 337 0.11 31.28 -16.78
N GLY A 338 0.22 29.95 -16.88
CA GLY A 338 1.41 29.28 -17.42
C GLY A 338 2.51 29.04 -16.38
N ILE A 339 2.28 29.30 -15.12
CA ILE A 339 3.25 29.19 -14.01
C ILE A 339 2.70 28.24 -12.95
N ALA A 340 3.48 27.23 -12.60
CA ALA A 340 3.21 26.34 -11.46
C ALA A 340 3.92 26.87 -10.21
N SER A 341 3.19 26.93 -9.09
CA SER A 341 3.74 27.11 -7.75
C SER A 341 4.06 25.73 -7.17
N CYS A 342 5.30 25.53 -6.77
CA CYS A 342 5.82 24.22 -6.38
C CYS A 342 6.51 24.25 -5.03
N GLN A 343 6.56 23.08 -4.37
CA GLN A 343 7.37 22.86 -3.18
C GLN A 343 8.42 21.79 -3.42
N GLN A 344 9.67 22.06 -3.06
CA GLN A 344 10.80 21.17 -3.21
C GLN A 344 10.68 19.95 -2.28
N ARG A 345 10.95 18.76 -2.83
CA ARG A 345 11.04 17.48 -2.10
C ARG A 345 12.32 16.72 -2.42
N GLY A 346 13.02 17.10 -3.46
CA GLY A 346 14.33 16.63 -3.88
C GLY A 346 15.02 17.69 -4.74
N LYS A 347 16.35 17.78 -4.67
CA LYS A 347 17.11 18.76 -5.45
C LYS A 347 17.04 18.44 -6.94
N TRP A 348 16.75 19.43 -7.76
CA TRP A 348 16.87 19.37 -9.21
C TRP A 348 17.43 20.70 -9.75
N SER A 349 17.88 20.73 -11.00
CA SER A 349 18.53 21.88 -11.64
C SER A 349 17.95 22.19 -13.00
N LEU A 350 18.10 23.39 -13.47
CA LEU A 350 17.78 23.77 -14.86
C LEU A 350 18.50 22.83 -15.84
N GLY A 351 17.77 22.41 -16.88
CA GLY A 351 18.24 21.42 -17.84
C GLY A 351 17.86 19.97 -17.48
N ASP A 352 17.44 19.69 -16.25
CA ASP A 352 16.87 18.37 -15.91
C ASP A 352 15.54 18.18 -16.65
N ARG A 353 15.33 16.97 -17.17
CA ARG A 353 14.06 16.57 -17.76
C ARG A 353 13.15 16.09 -16.63
N LEU A 354 12.13 16.88 -16.34
CA LEU A 354 11.13 16.54 -15.35
C LEU A 354 9.92 15.88 -16.01
N GLU A 355 9.13 15.24 -15.18
CA GLU A 355 7.81 14.76 -15.53
C GLU A 355 6.85 15.08 -14.38
N ALA A 356 5.66 15.56 -14.70
CA ALA A 356 4.58 15.75 -13.74
C ALA A 356 3.59 14.59 -13.83
N LEU A 357 3.41 13.83 -12.74
CA LEU A 357 2.29 12.90 -12.58
C LEU A 357 1.10 13.67 -11.98
N CYS A 358 0.03 13.79 -12.74
CA CYS A 358 -1.18 14.49 -12.33
C CYS A 358 -2.16 13.57 -11.57
N PRO A 359 -3.07 14.12 -10.72
CA PRO A 359 -4.09 13.35 -10.00
C PRO A 359 -5.01 12.51 -10.92
N ASP A 360 -5.26 12.95 -12.14
CA ASP A 360 -6.01 12.20 -13.15
C ASP A 360 -5.19 11.08 -13.82
N GLY A 361 -3.98 10.85 -13.34
CA GLY A 361 -3.06 9.83 -13.82
C GLY A 361 -2.31 10.20 -15.11
N ARG A 362 -2.49 11.39 -15.70
CA ARG A 362 -1.67 11.83 -16.84
C ARG A 362 -0.23 12.08 -16.39
N SER A 363 0.72 11.72 -17.25
CA SER A 363 2.13 12.09 -17.11
C SER A 363 2.49 13.13 -18.17
N ILE A 364 2.98 14.28 -17.72
CA ILE A 364 3.30 15.43 -18.58
C ILE A 364 4.81 15.69 -18.50
N PRO A 365 5.56 15.56 -19.63
CA PRO A 365 6.97 15.90 -19.66
C PRO A 365 7.17 17.41 -19.52
N LEU A 366 8.19 17.80 -18.73
CA LEU A 366 8.50 19.19 -18.45
C LEU A 366 9.99 19.47 -18.67
N THR A 367 10.28 20.62 -19.24
CA THR A 367 11.65 21.18 -19.32
C THR A 367 11.54 22.68 -18.99
N PRO A 368 11.51 23.03 -17.68
CA PRO A 368 11.34 24.43 -17.29
C PRO A 368 12.53 25.28 -17.77
N GLU A 369 12.22 26.45 -18.34
CA GLU A 369 13.23 27.37 -18.86
C GLU A 369 13.85 28.19 -17.73
N TRP A 370 13.20 28.29 -16.59
CA TRP A 370 13.67 29.02 -15.43
C TRP A 370 13.03 28.52 -14.13
N ILE A 371 13.71 28.79 -13.01
CA ILE A 371 13.23 28.60 -11.65
C ILE A 371 13.28 29.95 -10.94
N GLU A 372 12.23 30.32 -10.22
CA GLU A 372 12.19 31.50 -9.37
C GLU A 372 11.92 31.11 -7.93
N ASN A 373 12.76 31.53 -7.00
CA ASN A 373 12.65 31.23 -5.58
C ASN A 373 11.60 32.14 -4.88
N GLU A 374 11.36 31.95 -3.59
CA GLU A 374 10.41 32.76 -2.80
C GLU A 374 10.80 34.26 -2.73
N ALA A 375 12.07 34.60 -2.94
CA ALA A 375 12.52 35.99 -2.97
C ALA A 375 12.32 36.68 -4.35
N GLY A 376 11.76 35.97 -5.34
CA GLY A 376 11.59 36.47 -6.69
C GLY A 376 12.89 36.46 -7.52
N GLU A 377 13.90 35.70 -7.14
CA GLU A 377 15.18 35.60 -7.81
C GLU A 377 15.23 34.37 -8.71
N ARG A 378 15.82 34.55 -9.91
CA ARG A 378 16.11 33.42 -10.82
C ARG A 378 17.27 32.60 -10.29
N VAL A 379 17.06 31.30 -10.12
CA VAL A 379 18.03 30.35 -9.58
C VAL A 379 18.25 29.18 -10.57
N GLU A 380 19.41 28.54 -10.47
CA GLU A 380 19.75 27.39 -11.35
C GLU A 380 19.30 26.05 -10.76
N SER A 381 18.95 25.98 -9.48
CA SER A 381 18.54 24.73 -8.82
C SER A 381 17.68 25.02 -7.58
N THR A 382 17.05 23.94 -7.05
CA THR A 382 16.24 23.96 -5.82
C THR A 382 16.99 23.23 -4.69
N PRO A 383 17.99 23.86 -4.02
CA PRO A 383 18.88 23.16 -3.11
C PRO A 383 18.31 22.93 -1.69
N HIS A 384 17.28 23.69 -1.30
CA HIS A 384 16.79 23.69 0.08
C HIS A 384 15.51 22.86 0.23
N ALA A 385 15.52 21.97 1.23
CA ALA A 385 14.35 21.14 1.50
C ALA A 385 13.12 21.99 1.84
N MET A 386 11.99 21.62 1.22
CA MET A 386 10.68 22.25 1.43
C MET A 386 10.59 23.72 0.96
N GLU A 387 11.61 24.26 0.29
CA GLU A 387 11.50 25.61 -0.30
C GLU A 387 10.40 25.68 -1.35
N LYS A 388 9.74 26.81 -1.43
CA LYS A 388 8.78 27.10 -2.49
C LYS A 388 9.48 27.75 -3.66
N TYR A 389 9.01 27.43 -4.84
CA TYR A 389 9.51 28.01 -6.09
C TYR A 389 8.43 28.00 -7.15
N THR A 390 8.64 28.77 -8.21
CA THR A 390 7.77 28.77 -9.39
C THR A 390 8.54 28.40 -10.64
N ILE A 391 7.85 27.76 -11.57
CA ILE A 391 8.38 27.34 -12.87
C ILE A 391 7.33 27.52 -13.98
N PRO A 392 7.74 27.82 -15.24
CA PRO A 392 6.83 27.81 -16.37
C PRO A 392 6.47 26.37 -16.72
N THR A 393 5.17 26.09 -16.88
CA THR A 393 4.67 24.77 -17.22
C THR A 393 3.39 24.84 -18.04
N PRO A 394 3.03 23.80 -18.80
CA PRO A 394 1.64 23.58 -19.20
C PRO A 394 0.73 23.55 -17.96
N GLU A 395 -0.57 23.55 -18.17
CA GLU A 395 -1.53 23.46 -17.05
C GLU A 395 -1.31 22.18 -16.23
N LEU A 396 -1.02 22.37 -14.94
CA LEU A 396 -0.84 21.33 -13.96
C LEU A 396 -1.86 21.49 -12.81
N PRO A 397 -2.70 20.48 -12.57
CA PRO A 397 -3.60 20.54 -11.41
C PRO A 397 -2.81 20.55 -10.09
N PRO A 398 -3.33 21.18 -9.03
CA PRO A 398 -2.77 21.08 -7.70
C PRO A 398 -2.60 19.61 -7.28
N MET A 399 -1.62 19.33 -6.43
CA MET A 399 -1.21 17.99 -6.01
C MET A 399 -0.53 17.14 -7.11
N SER A 400 -0.21 17.69 -8.28
CA SER A 400 0.68 17.00 -9.22
C SER A 400 2.06 16.77 -8.61
N LEU A 401 2.71 15.65 -8.97
CA LEU A 401 3.99 15.21 -8.43
C LEU A 401 5.08 15.39 -9.48
N LEU A 402 6.13 16.13 -9.14
CA LEU A 402 7.28 16.33 -10.03
C LEU A 402 8.34 15.28 -9.77
N ARG A 403 8.82 14.65 -10.81
CA ARG A 403 9.85 13.61 -10.75
C ARG A 403 10.80 13.69 -11.93
N ARG A 404 11.95 13.03 -11.79
CA ARG A 404 12.93 12.87 -12.87
C ARG A 404 13.49 11.47 -12.90
N LYS A 405 13.99 11.03 -14.05
CA LYS A 405 14.75 9.80 -14.19
C LYS A 405 16.19 10.04 -13.69
N THR A 406 16.72 9.08 -12.94
CA THR A 406 18.09 9.16 -12.34
C THR A 406 19.20 8.69 -13.27
N VAL A 407 19.02 8.72 -14.57
CA VAL A 407 19.94 8.39 -15.69
C VAL A 407 19.46 7.25 -16.54
#